data_4c00e2aed41e73d1506f31d2ab383f8c
#
_entry.id   4c00e2aed41e73d1506f31d2ab383f8c
#
_cell.length_a   1.000
_cell.length_b   1.000
_cell.length_c   1.000
_cell.angle_alpha   90.00
_cell.angle_beta   90.00
_cell.angle_gamma   90.00
#
_symmetry.space_group_name_H-M   'P 1'
#
loop_
_entity.id
_entity.type
_entity.pdbx_description
1 polymer ?
#
loop_
_entity_poly.entity_id
_entity_poly.type
_entity_poly.pdbx_seq_one_letter_code
_entity_poly.pdbx_strand_id
1 'polypeptide(L)'
;MIRKLLLVVLAAVVASLIAVGLAPAVKADIVAEPVVYTVNEQPFEGYFAINEGFGASQPVVLLVHDWNGLGDYEKRRAQMLAEHGYAAFAVDLYGQGVRPTSPEESRAQSGALYADRDTMRSRLMAGLAQAQAQAGVDGSRVVAMGYCFGGAAVLEMARAGMDVDGFVSFHGSFDTPEGQDYSQTPGRILVLHGSDDAAAPMADVAQLASELDAAGVDFDMEIYGGADHAFTIWSDTERYDAMADRRSWRALMTFLDETLS
;
A
#
# COMPACT_ATOMS: atom_id res chain seq x y z
N MET A 1 -7.09 87.40 -4.73
CA MET A 1 -6.01 86.64 -5.34
C MET A 1 -5.67 85.50 -4.39
N ILE A 2 -6.29 84.33 -4.61
CA ILE A 2 -6.16 83.17 -3.75
C ILE A 2 -5.37 82.08 -4.55
N ARG A 3 -4.13 81.79 -4.09
CA ARG A 3 -3.29 80.72 -4.64
C ARG A 3 -3.82 79.39 -4.17
N LYS A 4 -4.20 78.52 -5.12
CA LYS A 4 -4.55 77.12 -4.87
C LYS A 4 -3.26 76.31 -4.69
N LEU A 5 -3.13 75.72 -3.52
CA LEU A 5 -2.06 74.74 -3.23
C LEU A 5 -2.53 73.36 -3.67
N LEU A 6 -1.85 72.77 -4.66
CA LEU A 6 -2.09 71.42 -5.12
C LEU A 6 -1.24 70.47 -4.26
N LEU A 7 -1.90 69.65 -3.46
CA LEU A 7 -1.24 68.55 -2.73
C LEU A 7 -1.19 67.30 -3.67
N VAL A 8 0.01 66.91 -4.06
CA VAL A 8 0.20 65.63 -4.77
C VAL A 8 0.46 64.57 -3.71
N VAL A 9 -0.49 63.62 -3.57
CA VAL A 9 -0.31 62.46 -2.71
C VAL A 9 0.34 61.38 -3.57
N LEU A 10 1.58 61.04 -3.29
CA LEU A 10 2.31 59.96 -3.91
C LEU A 10 1.98 58.67 -3.18
N ALA A 11 1.12 57.84 -3.74
CA ALA A 11 0.82 56.49 -3.22
C ALA A 11 1.97 55.54 -3.62
N ALA A 12 2.79 55.18 -2.66
CA ALA A 12 3.80 54.10 -2.86
C ALA A 12 3.10 52.74 -2.75
N VAL A 13 2.91 52.05 -3.87
CA VAL A 13 2.47 50.66 -3.89
C VAL A 13 3.69 49.80 -3.61
N VAL A 14 3.79 49.26 -2.39
CA VAL A 14 4.76 48.22 -2.03
C VAL A 14 4.25 46.91 -2.58
N ALA A 15 4.77 46.48 -3.71
CA ALA A 15 4.52 45.12 -4.24
C ALA A 15 5.38 44.13 -3.45
N SER A 16 4.78 43.45 -2.49
CA SER A 16 5.38 42.31 -1.82
C SER A 16 5.42 41.13 -2.79
N LEU A 17 6.55 40.90 -3.44
CA LEU A 17 6.88 39.68 -4.16
C LEU A 17 6.97 38.53 -3.13
N ILE A 18 5.93 37.74 -2.98
CA ILE A 18 6.00 36.45 -2.31
C ILE A 18 6.83 35.56 -3.23
N ALA A 19 8.09 35.39 -2.95
CA ALA A 19 8.91 34.38 -3.56
C ALA A 19 8.38 33.02 -3.06
N VAL A 20 7.52 32.39 -3.85
CA VAL A 20 7.21 30.96 -3.68
C VAL A 20 8.52 30.25 -4.04
N GLY A 21 9.32 29.94 -3.01
CA GLY A 21 10.46 29.09 -3.16
C GLY A 21 9.98 27.72 -3.62
N LEU A 22 10.22 27.39 -4.89
CA LEU A 22 10.14 26.02 -5.35
C LEU A 22 11.13 25.23 -4.49
N ALA A 23 10.63 24.34 -3.64
CA ALA A 23 11.48 23.37 -2.98
C ALA A 23 12.30 22.65 -4.08
N PRO A 24 13.62 22.46 -3.88
CA PRO A 24 14.41 21.73 -4.85
C PRO A 24 13.76 20.37 -5.09
N ALA A 25 13.56 20.02 -6.36
CA ALA A 25 13.08 18.70 -6.71
C ALA A 25 14.05 17.67 -6.10
N VAL A 26 13.55 16.80 -5.22
CA VAL A 26 14.36 15.71 -4.67
C VAL A 26 14.81 14.86 -5.86
N LYS A 27 16.12 14.72 -6.01
CA LYS A 27 16.66 13.88 -7.07
C LYS A 27 16.24 12.43 -6.78
N ALA A 28 15.68 11.76 -7.78
CA ALA A 28 15.32 10.36 -7.66
C ALA A 28 16.60 9.50 -7.67
N ASP A 29 17.16 9.24 -6.50
CA ASP A 29 18.25 8.29 -6.29
C ASP A 29 17.66 6.98 -5.73
N ILE A 30 16.79 6.33 -6.54
CA ILE A 30 16.14 5.08 -6.16
C ILE A 30 17.13 3.94 -6.26
N VAL A 31 17.38 3.30 -5.13
CA VAL A 31 18.06 2.01 -5.03
C VAL A 31 16.97 0.95 -4.94
N ALA A 32 17.06 -0.08 -5.80
CA ALA A 32 16.06 -1.13 -5.85
C ALA A 32 16.71 -2.45 -6.21
N GLU A 33 16.54 -3.47 -5.34
CA GLU A 33 17.25 -4.75 -5.45
C GLU A 33 16.45 -5.92 -4.90
N PRO A 34 16.69 -7.15 -5.40
CA PRO A 34 16.15 -8.35 -4.78
C PRO A 34 16.84 -8.59 -3.43
N VAL A 35 16.05 -9.09 -2.46
CA VAL A 35 16.54 -9.46 -1.12
C VAL A 35 16.19 -10.92 -0.86
N VAL A 36 17.21 -11.76 -0.70
CA VAL A 36 17.03 -13.18 -0.38
C VAL A 36 17.03 -13.36 1.14
N TYR A 37 16.03 -14.06 1.64
CA TYR A 37 15.89 -14.41 3.05
C TYR A 37 15.36 -15.85 3.22
N THR A 38 15.32 -16.35 4.44
CA THR A 38 14.95 -17.75 4.71
C THR A 38 13.77 -17.80 5.67
N VAL A 39 12.79 -18.65 5.36
CA VAL A 39 11.67 -18.99 6.22
C VAL A 39 11.62 -20.51 6.36
N ASN A 40 11.76 -21.04 7.58
CA ASN A 40 11.78 -22.48 7.84
C ASN A 40 12.72 -23.25 6.90
N GLU A 41 13.96 -22.77 6.75
CA GLU A 41 15.00 -23.34 5.87
C GLU A 41 14.72 -23.24 4.36
N GLN A 42 13.61 -22.66 3.94
CA GLN A 42 13.29 -22.43 2.55
C GLN A 42 13.69 -21.01 2.12
N PRO A 43 14.33 -20.82 0.95
CA PRO A 43 14.68 -19.51 0.44
C PRO A 43 13.46 -18.78 -0.14
N PHE A 44 13.38 -17.48 0.12
CA PHE A 44 12.43 -16.52 -0.44
C PHE A 44 13.19 -15.36 -1.05
N GLU A 45 12.60 -14.69 -2.03
CA GLU A 45 13.20 -13.54 -2.68
C GLU A 45 12.20 -12.39 -2.78
N GLY A 46 12.29 -11.46 -1.82
CA GLY A 46 11.58 -10.19 -1.85
C GLY A 46 12.26 -9.16 -2.76
N TYR A 47 11.66 -7.97 -2.83
CA TYR A 47 12.23 -6.86 -3.58
C TYR A 47 12.13 -5.58 -2.74
N PHE A 48 13.27 -4.96 -2.48
CA PHE A 48 13.38 -3.72 -1.73
C PHE A 48 13.56 -2.53 -2.66
N ALA A 49 12.93 -1.39 -2.35
CA ALA A 49 13.14 -0.13 -3.05
C ALA A 49 13.12 1.02 -2.04
N ILE A 50 14.10 1.93 -2.16
CA ILE A 50 14.23 3.13 -1.34
C ILE A 50 14.74 4.29 -2.19
N ASN A 51 14.36 5.52 -1.89
CA ASN A 51 14.93 6.71 -2.51
C ASN A 51 15.86 7.43 -1.52
N GLU A 52 17.16 7.26 -1.67
CA GLU A 52 18.17 7.86 -0.79
C GLU A 52 18.10 9.39 -0.76
N GLY A 53 17.51 10.02 -1.78
CA GLY A 53 17.30 11.48 -1.84
C GLY A 53 16.41 12.03 -0.72
N PHE A 54 15.57 11.20 -0.08
CA PHE A 54 14.77 11.58 1.10
C PHE A 54 15.54 11.40 2.43
N GLY A 55 16.78 10.90 2.40
CA GLY A 55 17.60 10.64 3.58
C GLY A 55 17.26 9.31 4.26
N ALA A 56 17.85 9.10 5.44
CA ALA A 56 17.65 7.91 6.25
C ALA A 56 16.36 7.98 7.08
N SER A 57 15.96 6.85 7.65
CA SER A 57 14.75 6.71 8.49
C SER A 57 13.43 6.92 7.74
N GLN A 58 13.33 6.40 6.51
CA GLN A 58 12.07 6.40 5.78
C GLN A 58 11.11 5.38 6.36
N PRO A 59 9.81 5.70 6.51
CA PRO A 59 8.81 4.73 6.91
C PRO A 59 8.67 3.64 5.86
N VAL A 60 8.21 2.46 6.29
CA VAL A 60 8.21 1.25 5.48
C VAL A 60 6.81 0.92 4.99
N VAL A 61 6.68 0.56 3.72
CA VAL A 61 5.48 -0.07 3.17
C VAL A 61 5.82 -1.52 2.81
N LEU A 62 5.20 -2.47 3.53
CA LEU A 62 5.24 -3.88 3.18
C LEU A 62 4.18 -4.14 2.11
N LEU A 63 4.59 -4.52 0.89
CA LEU A 63 3.71 -4.78 -0.23
C LEU A 63 3.55 -6.29 -0.44
N VAL A 64 2.33 -6.80 -0.39
CA VAL A 64 2.00 -8.21 -0.65
C VAL A 64 1.49 -8.36 -2.09
N HIS A 65 2.10 -9.27 -2.82
CA HIS A 65 1.81 -9.53 -4.23
C HIS A 65 0.41 -10.13 -4.46
N ASP A 66 -0.06 -10.06 -5.69
CA ASP A 66 -1.28 -10.72 -6.13
C ASP A 66 -1.10 -12.26 -6.24
N TRP A 67 -2.07 -12.98 -6.75
CA TRP A 67 -2.03 -14.43 -6.86
C TRP A 67 -0.98 -14.97 -7.84
N ASN A 68 -0.40 -14.11 -8.70
CA ASN A 68 0.64 -14.49 -9.67
C ASN A 68 2.05 -14.54 -9.05
N GLY A 69 2.19 -14.13 -7.78
CA GLY A 69 3.47 -14.03 -7.11
C GLY A 69 4.18 -12.70 -7.36
N LEU A 70 5.34 -12.50 -6.75
CA LEU A 70 6.10 -11.27 -6.85
C LEU A 70 6.66 -11.09 -8.28
N GLY A 71 6.08 -10.17 -9.03
CA GLY A 71 6.41 -9.89 -10.42
C GLY A 71 6.85 -8.44 -10.68
N ASP A 72 6.89 -8.05 -11.96
CA ASP A 72 7.28 -6.71 -12.37
C ASP A 72 6.25 -5.65 -11.93
N TYR A 73 5.00 -6.03 -11.74
CA TYR A 73 3.96 -5.14 -11.23
C TYR A 73 4.27 -4.67 -9.81
N GLU A 74 4.53 -5.59 -8.89
CA GLU A 74 4.85 -5.27 -7.49
C GLU A 74 6.18 -4.52 -7.38
N LYS A 75 7.18 -4.89 -8.18
CA LYS A 75 8.46 -4.17 -8.24
C LYS A 75 8.27 -2.71 -8.67
N ARG A 76 7.41 -2.48 -9.68
CA ARG A 76 7.11 -1.11 -10.11
C ARG A 76 6.31 -0.34 -9.06
N ARG A 77 5.34 -0.96 -8.39
CA ARG A 77 4.61 -0.34 -7.27
C ARG A 77 5.54 0.00 -6.10
N ALA A 78 6.50 -0.87 -5.78
CA ALA A 78 7.52 -0.58 -4.77
C ALA A 78 8.38 0.63 -5.14
N GLN A 79 8.82 0.74 -6.40
CA GLN A 79 9.55 1.92 -6.88
C GLN A 79 8.70 3.20 -6.82
N MET A 80 7.41 3.10 -7.15
CA MET A 80 6.49 4.25 -7.06
C MET A 80 6.34 4.74 -5.61
N LEU A 81 6.31 3.84 -4.62
CA LEU A 81 6.33 4.22 -3.20
C LEU A 81 7.65 4.93 -2.84
N ALA A 82 8.79 4.41 -3.31
CA ALA A 82 10.09 5.04 -3.11
C ALA A 82 10.16 6.44 -3.76
N GLU A 83 9.53 6.68 -4.90
CA GLU A 83 9.40 8.00 -5.53
C GLU A 83 8.72 9.03 -4.60
N HIS A 84 7.91 8.56 -3.63
CA HIS A 84 7.19 9.39 -2.66
C HIS A 84 7.82 9.43 -1.25
N GLY A 85 9.00 8.82 -1.06
CA GLY A 85 9.74 8.87 0.20
C GLY A 85 9.39 7.75 1.19
N TYR A 86 8.70 6.71 0.75
CA TYR A 86 8.45 5.49 1.51
C TYR A 86 9.41 4.39 1.07
N ALA A 87 10.16 3.80 1.99
CA ALA A 87 10.86 2.57 1.69
C ALA A 87 9.83 1.45 1.47
N ALA A 88 9.97 0.66 0.41
CA ALA A 88 9.00 -0.38 0.09
C ALA A 88 9.68 -1.76 0.01
N PHE A 89 9.05 -2.75 0.63
CA PHE A 89 9.48 -4.14 0.56
C PHE A 89 8.35 -5.00 0.01
N ALA A 90 8.48 -5.44 -1.25
CA ALA A 90 7.57 -6.42 -1.82
C ALA A 90 7.96 -7.82 -1.32
N VAL A 91 7.09 -8.42 -0.51
CA VAL A 91 7.35 -9.72 0.12
C VAL A 91 7.01 -10.86 -0.85
N ASP A 92 7.86 -11.88 -0.89
CA ASP A 92 7.58 -13.14 -1.58
C ASP A 92 6.88 -14.10 -0.61
N LEU A 93 5.69 -14.57 -0.98
CA LEU A 93 4.94 -15.56 -0.20
C LEU A 93 5.00 -16.97 -0.76
N TYR A 94 5.58 -17.16 -1.96
CA TYR A 94 5.60 -18.46 -2.62
C TYR A 94 6.96 -19.17 -2.53
N GLY A 95 8.05 -18.42 -2.50
CA GLY A 95 9.41 -18.92 -2.44
C GLY A 95 10.27 -18.46 -3.61
N GLN A 96 11.58 -18.45 -3.41
CA GLN A 96 12.53 -17.99 -4.41
C GLN A 96 12.36 -18.75 -5.74
N GLY A 97 12.15 -17.98 -6.81
CA GLY A 97 11.96 -18.53 -8.15
C GLY A 97 10.57 -19.12 -8.44
N VAL A 98 9.67 -19.19 -7.45
CA VAL A 98 8.29 -19.63 -7.68
C VAL A 98 7.47 -18.46 -8.22
N ARG A 99 7.24 -18.49 -9.54
CA ARG A 99 6.48 -17.48 -10.27
C ARG A 99 5.48 -18.18 -11.18
N PRO A 100 4.22 -18.32 -10.73
CA PRO A 100 3.16 -18.96 -11.51
C PRO A 100 3.03 -18.33 -12.90
N THR A 101 2.88 -19.16 -13.92
CA THR A 101 2.77 -18.77 -15.32
C THR A 101 1.39 -19.06 -15.91
N SER A 102 0.52 -19.71 -15.14
CA SER A 102 -0.84 -20.03 -15.53
C SER A 102 -1.84 -19.78 -14.38
N PRO A 103 -3.12 -19.55 -14.68
CA PRO A 103 -4.16 -19.43 -13.65
C PRO A 103 -4.28 -20.66 -12.74
N GLU A 104 -3.96 -21.85 -13.25
CA GLU A 104 -3.97 -23.08 -12.46
C GLU A 104 -2.86 -23.08 -11.41
N GLU A 105 -1.62 -22.73 -11.82
CA GLU A 105 -0.48 -22.61 -10.91
C GLU A 105 -0.72 -21.52 -9.87
N SER A 106 -1.24 -20.35 -10.27
CA SER A 106 -1.56 -19.23 -9.36
C SER A 106 -2.58 -19.65 -8.32
N ARG A 107 -3.65 -20.35 -8.74
CA ARG A 107 -4.66 -20.87 -7.83
C ARG A 107 -4.10 -21.93 -6.88
N ALA A 108 -3.19 -22.78 -7.35
CA ALA A 108 -2.56 -23.78 -6.50
C ALA A 108 -1.71 -23.13 -5.40
N GLN A 109 -0.90 -22.10 -5.73
CA GLN A 109 -0.05 -21.40 -4.77
C GLN A 109 -0.88 -20.60 -3.74
N SER A 110 -1.79 -19.74 -4.20
CA SER A 110 -2.64 -18.95 -3.30
C SER A 110 -3.57 -19.84 -2.47
N GLY A 111 -4.15 -20.87 -3.09
CA GLY A 111 -5.04 -21.82 -2.42
C GLY A 111 -4.35 -22.62 -1.32
N ALA A 112 -3.08 -23.00 -1.50
CA ALA A 112 -2.30 -23.67 -0.45
C ALA A 112 -2.13 -22.77 0.78
N LEU A 113 -1.90 -21.46 0.58
CA LEU A 113 -1.77 -20.50 1.68
C LEU A 113 -3.13 -20.15 2.33
N TYR A 114 -4.21 -20.13 1.55
CA TYR A 114 -5.56 -20.02 2.12
C TYR A 114 -5.93 -21.22 2.99
N ALA A 115 -5.48 -22.41 2.62
CA ALA A 115 -5.73 -23.64 3.39
C ALA A 115 -4.82 -23.76 4.63
N ASP A 116 -3.64 -23.12 4.62
CA ASP A 116 -2.66 -23.11 5.72
C ASP A 116 -2.30 -21.67 6.11
N ARG A 117 -3.19 -21.07 6.92
CA ARG A 117 -3.02 -19.68 7.39
C ARG A 117 -1.82 -19.50 8.31
N ASP A 118 -1.40 -20.51 9.04
CA ASP A 118 -0.23 -20.44 9.90
C ASP A 118 1.05 -20.32 9.06
N THR A 119 1.16 -21.07 7.98
CA THR A 119 2.23 -20.91 6.99
C THR A 119 2.18 -19.52 6.33
N MET A 120 1.00 -19.02 5.96
CA MET A 120 0.85 -17.66 5.41
C MET A 120 1.37 -16.61 6.41
N ARG A 121 0.91 -16.66 7.66
CA ARG A 121 1.34 -15.75 8.74
C ARG A 121 2.84 -15.80 8.99
N SER A 122 3.42 -17.01 9.02
CA SER A 122 4.87 -17.20 9.21
C SER A 122 5.67 -16.51 8.11
N ARG A 123 5.24 -16.62 6.85
CA ARG A 123 5.89 -15.97 5.70
C ARG A 123 5.73 -14.45 5.71
N LEU A 124 4.54 -13.95 6.08
CA LEU A 124 4.27 -12.52 6.23
C LEU A 124 5.11 -11.91 7.35
N MET A 125 5.20 -12.56 8.51
CA MET A 125 6.05 -12.13 9.64
C MET A 125 7.53 -12.08 9.25
N ALA A 126 8.02 -13.08 8.53
CA ALA A 126 9.40 -13.09 8.07
C ALA A 126 9.67 -11.95 7.06
N GLY A 127 8.73 -11.70 6.13
CA GLY A 127 8.79 -10.57 5.21
C GLY A 127 8.78 -9.23 5.93
N LEU A 128 7.93 -9.06 6.95
CA LEU A 128 7.87 -7.87 7.79
C LEU A 128 9.22 -7.63 8.51
N ALA A 129 9.78 -8.67 9.12
CA ALA A 129 11.09 -8.57 9.77
C ALA A 129 12.20 -8.19 8.79
N GLN A 130 12.17 -8.71 7.55
CA GLN A 130 13.12 -8.30 6.51
C GLN A 130 12.92 -6.85 6.08
N ALA A 131 11.70 -6.39 5.93
CA ALA A 131 11.38 -5.01 5.60
C ALA A 131 11.92 -4.03 6.66
N GLN A 132 11.71 -4.34 7.93
CA GLN A 132 12.15 -3.53 9.08
C GLN A 132 13.67 -3.51 9.26
N ALA A 133 14.38 -4.54 8.77
CA ALA A 133 15.83 -4.69 8.89
C ALA A 133 16.63 -4.01 7.75
N GLN A 134 15.95 -3.45 6.74
CA GLN A 134 16.64 -2.83 5.61
C GLN A 134 17.38 -1.54 6.02
N ALA A 135 18.46 -1.22 5.33
CA ALA A 135 19.21 0.00 5.57
C ALA A 135 18.38 1.24 5.16
N GLY A 136 18.47 2.31 5.94
CA GLY A 136 17.81 3.58 5.65
C GLY A 136 16.34 3.66 6.02
N VAL A 137 15.77 2.63 6.67
CA VAL A 137 14.36 2.59 7.06
C VAL A 137 14.16 2.96 8.54
N ASP A 138 12.96 3.42 8.85
CA ASP A 138 12.41 3.46 10.19
C ASP A 138 11.43 2.26 10.35
N GLY A 139 11.96 1.16 10.81
CA GLY A 139 11.21 -0.08 10.98
C GLY A 139 10.13 -0.05 12.07
N SER A 140 10.00 1.05 12.82
CA SER A 140 8.93 1.26 13.78
C SER A 140 7.68 1.90 13.18
N ARG A 141 7.76 2.40 11.94
CA ARG A 141 6.66 3.01 11.18
C ARG A 141 6.38 2.18 9.95
N VAL A 142 5.36 1.33 10.00
CA VAL A 142 5.08 0.35 8.94
C VAL A 142 3.60 0.32 8.58
N VAL A 143 3.31 0.37 7.29
CA VAL A 143 2.00 0.03 6.74
C VAL A 143 2.13 -1.20 5.83
N ALA A 144 1.24 -2.18 6.00
CA ALA A 144 1.13 -3.31 5.09
C ALA A 144 0.05 -3.04 4.04
N MET A 145 0.36 -3.30 2.78
CA MET A 145 -0.60 -3.21 1.68
C MET A 145 -0.53 -4.43 0.77
N GLY A 146 -1.61 -4.72 0.05
CA GLY A 146 -1.60 -5.83 -0.89
C GLY A 146 -2.70 -5.76 -1.93
N TYR A 147 -2.49 -6.48 -3.03
CA TYR A 147 -3.38 -6.53 -4.19
C TYR A 147 -4.00 -7.92 -4.33
N CYS A 148 -5.32 -8.00 -4.59
CA CYS A 148 -6.02 -9.27 -4.80
C CYS A 148 -5.78 -10.27 -3.64
N PHE A 149 -5.11 -11.38 -3.88
CA PHE A 149 -4.64 -12.32 -2.86
C PHE A 149 -3.86 -11.60 -1.75
N GLY A 150 -2.97 -10.67 -2.12
CA GLY A 150 -2.22 -9.86 -1.15
C GLY A 150 -3.10 -8.97 -0.30
N GLY A 151 -4.20 -8.43 -0.84
CA GLY A 151 -5.18 -7.68 -0.07
C GLY A 151 -5.86 -8.52 1.02
N ALA A 152 -6.20 -9.79 0.71
CA ALA A 152 -6.70 -10.74 1.69
C ALA A 152 -5.62 -11.15 2.72
N ALA A 153 -4.37 -11.30 2.28
CA ALA A 153 -3.24 -11.63 3.16
C ALA A 153 -2.94 -10.49 4.15
N VAL A 154 -3.09 -9.24 3.74
CA VAL A 154 -2.96 -8.07 4.64
C VAL A 154 -4.08 -8.05 5.69
N LEU A 155 -5.32 -8.40 5.33
CA LEU A 155 -6.39 -8.57 6.30
C LEU A 155 -6.12 -9.75 7.25
N GLU A 156 -5.44 -10.80 6.79
CA GLU A 156 -4.95 -11.89 7.66
C GLU A 156 -3.88 -11.40 8.65
N MET A 157 -3.00 -10.47 8.24
CA MET A 157 -2.06 -9.82 9.17
C MET A 157 -2.78 -9.04 10.26
N ALA A 158 -3.84 -8.29 9.88
CA ALA A 158 -4.67 -7.53 10.82
C ALA A 158 -5.33 -8.45 11.86
N ARG A 159 -5.99 -9.52 11.41
CA ARG A 159 -6.60 -10.52 12.31
C ARG A 159 -5.59 -11.24 13.20
N ALA A 160 -4.37 -11.44 12.71
CA ALA A 160 -3.27 -12.04 13.49
C ALA A 160 -2.62 -11.06 14.50
N GLY A 161 -3.05 -9.79 14.53
CA GLY A 161 -2.46 -8.78 15.43
C GLY A 161 -1.00 -8.47 15.12
N MET A 162 -0.58 -8.55 13.84
CA MET A 162 0.79 -8.18 13.47
C MET A 162 1.02 -6.68 13.69
N ASP A 163 2.11 -6.36 14.37
CA ASP A 163 2.43 -5.00 14.84
C ASP A 163 2.88 -4.10 13.68
N VAL A 164 1.90 -3.48 13.04
CA VAL A 164 2.06 -2.44 12.01
C VAL A 164 1.00 -1.34 12.21
N ASP A 165 1.29 -0.13 11.75
CA ASP A 165 0.46 1.06 11.99
C ASP A 165 -0.83 1.07 11.13
N GLY A 166 -0.85 0.34 10.03
CA GLY A 166 -2.03 0.28 9.16
C GLY A 166 -1.99 -0.84 8.12
N PHE A 167 -3.16 -1.14 7.59
CA PHE A 167 -3.39 -2.22 6.64
C PHE A 167 -4.21 -1.71 5.45
N VAL A 168 -3.75 -1.95 4.21
CA VAL A 168 -4.43 -1.49 3.01
C VAL A 168 -4.72 -2.67 2.07
N SER A 169 -6.00 -2.91 1.79
CA SER A 169 -6.46 -3.96 0.88
C SER A 169 -6.97 -3.37 -0.43
N PHE A 170 -6.28 -3.66 -1.53
CA PHE A 170 -6.74 -3.35 -2.89
C PHE A 170 -7.46 -4.56 -3.49
N HIS A 171 -8.74 -4.41 -3.82
CA HIS A 171 -9.57 -5.47 -4.44
C HIS A 171 -9.28 -6.88 -3.88
N GLY A 172 -9.13 -6.99 -2.55
CA GLY A 172 -8.91 -8.25 -1.85
C GLY A 172 -10.20 -9.04 -1.66
N SER A 173 -10.06 -10.33 -1.29
CA SER A 173 -11.17 -11.09 -0.74
C SER A 173 -11.36 -10.79 0.75
N PHE A 174 -12.60 -10.76 1.20
CA PHE A 174 -12.98 -10.30 2.53
C PHE A 174 -13.43 -11.41 3.48
N ASP A 175 -13.32 -12.67 3.05
CA ASP A 175 -13.69 -13.81 3.89
C ASP A 175 -12.92 -13.81 5.22
N THR A 176 -13.66 -13.83 6.32
CA THR A 176 -13.12 -14.06 7.66
C THR A 176 -13.24 -15.54 8.01
N PRO A 177 -12.12 -16.27 8.17
CA PRO A 177 -12.16 -17.69 8.54
C PRO A 177 -12.86 -17.93 9.86
N GLU A 178 -13.49 -19.10 10.01
CA GLU A 178 -14.15 -19.49 11.26
C GLU A 178 -13.19 -19.43 12.46
N GLY A 179 -13.61 -18.80 13.53
CA GLY A 179 -12.83 -18.61 14.76
C GLY A 179 -11.82 -17.48 14.73
N GLN A 180 -11.80 -16.69 13.65
CA GLN A 180 -11.00 -15.44 13.57
C GLN A 180 -11.92 -14.22 13.65
N ASP A 181 -11.39 -13.12 14.13
CA ASP A 181 -12.01 -11.79 14.13
C ASP A 181 -10.94 -10.69 14.07
N TYR A 182 -11.35 -9.44 14.13
CA TYR A 182 -10.47 -8.28 14.07
C TYR A 182 -10.15 -7.67 15.46
N SER A 183 -10.49 -8.36 16.55
CA SER A 183 -10.30 -7.83 17.93
C SER A 183 -8.85 -7.59 18.31
N GLN A 184 -7.90 -8.19 17.60
CA GLN A 184 -6.45 -8.02 17.84
C GLN A 184 -5.78 -7.04 16.87
N THR A 185 -6.55 -6.40 15.96
CA THR A 185 -5.99 -5.48 14.96
C THR A 185 -5.37 -4.25 15.65
N PRO A 186 -4.04 -4.01 15.49
CA PRO A 186 -3.37 -2.92 16.20
C PRO A 186 -3.49 -1.57 15.53
N GLY A 187 -3.67 -1.54 14.20
CA GLY A 187 -3.69 -0.33 13.36
C GLY A 187 -5.01 -0.13 12.62
N ARG A 188 -5.08 0.96 11.88
CA ARG A 188 -6.27 1.29 11.05
C ARG A 188 -6.27 0.51 9.72
N ILE A 189 -7.46 0.37 9.12
CA ILE A 189 -7.64 -0.37 7.85
C ILE A 189 -8.17 0.55 6.75
N LEU A 190 -7.59 0.46 5.54
CA LEU A 190 -8.12 1.07 4.32
C LEU A 190 -8.49 -0.03 3.32
N VAL A 191 -9.73 -0.01 2.83
CA VAL A 191 -10.22 -0.90 1.78
C VAL A 191 -10.48 -0.10 0.50
N LEU A 192 -9.88 -0.52 -0.60
CA LEU A 192 -9.98 0.11 -1.92
C LEU A 192 -10.57 -0.89 -2.92
N HIS A 193 -11.85 -0.73 -3.28
CA HIS A 193 -12.61 -1.80 -3.90
C HIS A 193 -13.46 -1.35 -5.09
N GLY A 194 -13.63 -2.24 -6.08
CA GLY A 194 -14.47 -2.00 -7.26
C GLY A 194 -15.92 -2.43 -7.02
N SER A 195 -16.91 -1.64 -7.46
CA SER A 195 -18.32 -2.01 -7.26
C SER A 195 -18.77 -3.23 -8.06
N ASP A 196 -18.09 -3.51 -9.17
CA ASP A 196 -18.43 -4.60 -10.10
C ASP A 196 -17.55 -5.85 -9.88
N ASP A 197 -16.77 -5.86 -8.79
CA ASP A 197 -15.93 -7.00 -8.41
C ASP A 197 -16.78 -8.23 -8.09
N ALA A 198 -16.83 -9.18 -9.05
CA ALA A 198 -17.56 -10.43 -8.89
C ALA A 198 -16.86 -11.45 -7.99
N ALA A 199 -15.57 -11.28 -7.72
CA ALA A 199 -14.80 -12.17 -6.84
C ALA A 199 -15.03 -11.86 -5.35
N ALA A 200 -15.32 -10.58 -5.04
CA ALA A 200 -15.68 -10.11 -3.70
C ALA A 200 -16.84 -9.09 -3.83
N PRO A 201 -18.09 -9.55 -3.93
CA PRO A 201 -19.24 -8.69 -4.16
C PRO A 201 -19.47 -7.69 -3.02
N MET A 202 -20.21 -6.61 -3.30
CA MET A 202 -20.50 -5.54 -2.32
C MET A 202 -21.15 -6.05 -1.00
N ALA A 203 -21.75 -7.24 -1.02
CA ALA A 203 -22.26 -7.86 0.20
C ALA A 203 -21.13 -8.25 1.17
N ASP A 204 -19.99 -8.71 0.64
CA ASP A 204 -18.81 -9.08 1.43
C ASP A 204 -18.12 -7.83 2.00
N VAL A 205 -18.13 -6.71 1.24
CA VAL A 205 -17.67 -5.40 1.74
C VAL A 205 -18.51 -4.93 2.93
N ALA A 206 -19.84 -5.07 2.82
CA ALA A 206 -20.74 -4.68 3.90
C ALA A 206 -20.58 -5.57 5.14
N GLN A 207 -20.30 -6.87 4.93
CA GLN A 207 -19.99 -7.79 6.02
C GLN A 207 -18.69 -7.42 6.71
N LEU A 208 -17.60 -7.18 5.95
CA LEU A 208 -16.32 -6.75 6.50
C LEU A 208 -16.49 -5.45 7.31
N ALA A 209 -17.22 -4.46 6.79
CA ALA A 209 -17.48 -3.21 7.51
C ALA A 209 -18.15 -3.48 8.87
N SER A 210 -19.11 -4.39 8.91
CA SER A 210 -19.80 -4.79 10.16
C SER A 210 -18.87 -5.51 11.14
N GLU A 211 -17.96 -6.33 10.64
CA GLU A 211 -16.96 -7.04 11.46
C GLU A 211 -15.93 -6.09 12.07
N LEU A 212 -15.45 -5.11 11.28
CA LEU A 212 -14.51 -4.09 11.74
C LEU A 212 -15.14 -3.14 12.77
N ASP A 213 -16.39 -2.71 12.53
CA ASP A 213 -17.16 -1.88 13.47
C ASP A 213 -17.38 -2.63 14.80
N ALA A 214 -17.79 -3.90 14.74
CA ALA A 214 -17.98 -4.73 15.93
C ALA A 214 -16.69 -4.95 16.73
N ALA A 215 -15.54 -4.97 16.06
CA ALA A 215 -14.21 -5.08 16.69
C ALA A 215 -13.67 -3.73 17.19
N GLY A 216 -14.30 -2.61 16.85
CA GLY A 216 -13.86 -1.27 17.20
C GLY A 216 -12.61 -0.80 16.45
N VAL A 217 -12.35 -1.37 15.27
CA VAL A 217 -11.24 -0.99 14.40
C VAL A 217 -11.55 0.31 13.69
N ASP A 218 -10.59 1.23 13.63
CA ASP A 218 -10.67 2.43 12.77
C ASP A 218 -10.46 2.04 11.32
N PHE A 219 -11.41 2.35 10.43
CA PHE A 219 -11.33 1.96 9.03
C PHE A 219 -12.00 2.94 8.09
N ASP A 220 -11.47 2.99 6.85
CA ASP A 220 -12.07 3.66 5.71
C ASP A 220 -12.26 2.69 4.54
N MET A 221 -13.31 2.89 3.74
CA MET A 221 -13.58 2.12 2.53
C MET A 221 -13.89 3.04 1.37
N GLU A 222 -13.12 2.97 0.27
CA GLU A 222 -13.45 3.66 -0.97
C GLU A 222 -13.93 2.66 -2.03
N ILE A 223 -15.12 2.95 -2.58
CA ILE A 223 -15.74 2.13 -3.63
C ILE A 223 -15.68 2.85 -4.96
N TYR A 224 -15.10 2.20 -5.95
CA TYR A 224 -14.95 2.73 -7.32
C TYR A 224 -16.04 2.15 -8.20
N GLY A 225 -17.03 3.00 -8.55
CA GLY A 225 -18.21 2.61 -9.33
C GLY A 225 -17.85 2.12 -10.73
N GLY A 226 -18.28 0.90 -11.08
CA GLY A 226 -18.01 0.26 -12.37
C GLY A 226 -16.64 -0.40 -12.50
N ALA A 227 -15.76 -0.28 -11.50
CA ALA A 227 -14.46 -0.96 -11.50
C ALA A 227 -14.64 -2.44 -11.13
N ASP A 228 -13.94 -3.31 -11.86
CA ASP A 228 -13.94 -4.75 -11.69
C ASP A 228 -12.83 -5.20 -10.71
N HIS A 229 -12.77 -6.50 -10.40
CA HIS A 229 -11.61 -7.10 -9.73
C HIS A 229 -10.31 -6.82 -10.48
N ALA A 230 -9.20 -6.59 -9.78
CA ALA A 230 -7.90 -6.29 -10.38
C ALA A 230 -7.84 -4.99 -11.21
N PHE A 231 -8.72 -4.01 -10.95
CA PHE A 231 -8.77 -2.73 -11.65
C PHE A 231 -7.44 -1.94 -11.64
N THR A 232 -6.47 -2.31 -10.82
CA THR A 232 -5.14 -1.67 -10.73
C THR A 232 -4.09 -2.32 -11.62
N ILE A 233 -4.35 -3.50 -12.22
CA ILE A 233 -3.35 -4.32 -12.94
C ILE A 233 -3.22 -3.84 -14.38
N TRP A 234 -2.16 -3.12 -14.70
CA TRP A 234 -1.93 -2.48 -15.99
C TRP A 234 -1.90 -3.43 -17.20
N SER A 235 -1.49 -4.68 -16.99
CA SER A 235 -1.43 -5.70 -18.03
C SER A 235 -2.77 -6.36 -18.33
N ASP A 236 -3.76 -6.17 -17.47
CA ASP A 236 -5.12 -6.69 -17.65
C ASP A 236 -5.99 -5.66 -18.36
N THR A 237 -5.94 -5.66 -19.68
CA THR A 237 -6.64 -4.64 -20.51
C THR A 237 -8.17 -4.74 -20.46
N GLU A 238 -8.72 -5.83 -19.93
CA GLU A 238 -10.17 -6.02 -19.81
C GLU A 238 -10.70 -5.42 -18.50
N ARG A 239 -9.94 -5.51 -17.40
CA ARG A 239 -10.36 -5.10 -16.06
C ARG A 239 -9.66 -3.84 -15.55
N TYR A 240 -8.56 -3.43 -16.17
CA TYR A 240 -7.84 -2.22 -15.75
C TYR A 240 -8.70 -0.97 -15.91
N ASP A 241 -8.93 -0.26 -14.80
CA ASP A 241 -9.57 1.06 -14.81
C ASP A 241 -8.57 2.14 -14.37
N ALA A 242 -8.12 2.92 -15.34
CA ALA A 242 -7.12 3.97 -15.11
C ALA A 242 -7.60 5.09 -14.16
N MET A 243 -8.91 5.29 -14.02
CA MET A 243 -9.45 6.29 -13.10
C MET A 243 -9.51 5.72 -11.67
N ALA A 244 -10.00 4.51 -11.51
CA ALA A 244 -10.03 3.81 -10.24
C ALA A 244 -8.60 3.60 -9.71
N ASP A 245 -7.65 3.16 -10.56
CA ASP A 245 -6.24 2.99 -10.19
C ASP A 245 -5.63 4.31 -9.68
N ARG A 246 -5.81 5.44 -10.38
CA ARG A 246 -5.28 6.74 -9.92
C ARG A 246 -5.96 7.25 -8.64
N ARG A 247 -7.26 6.99 -8.46
CA ARG A 247 -7.98 7.40 -7.25
C ARG A 247 -7.54 6.57 -6.04
N SER A 248 -7.48 5.26 -6.21
CA SER A 248 -7.04 4.35 -5.14
C SER A 248 -5.59 4.60 -4.73
N TRP A 249 -4.70 4.92 -5.69
CA TRP A 249 -3.33 5.33 -5.38
C TRP A 249 -3.28 6.63 -4.58
N ARG A 250 -4.13 7.61 -4.89
CA ARG A 250 -4.21 8.85 -4.10
C ARG A 250 -4.73 8.59 -2.69
N ALA A 251 -5.76 7.75 -2.53
CA ALA A 251 -6.27 7.35 -1.23
C ALA A 251 -5.18 6.66 -0.39
N LEU A 252 -4.40 5.75 -1.01
CA LEU A 252 -3.23 5.15 -0.38
C LEU A 252 -2.24 6.21 0.10
N MET A 253 -1.84 7.18 -0.75
CA MET A 253 -0.87 8.21 -0.37
C MET A 253 -1.38 9.05 0.81
N THR A 254 -2.65 9.41 0.82
CA THR A 254 -3.28 10.13 1.96
C THR A 254 -3.23 9.29 3.22
N PHE A 255 -3.60 8.01 3.13
CA PHE A 255 -3.56 7.08 4.26
C PHE A 255 -2.14 6.91 4.83
N LEU A 256 -1.13 6.78 3.96
CA LEU A 256 0.27 6.68 4.38
C LEU A 256 0.74 7.95 5.10
N ASP A 257 0.42 9.13 4.55
CA ASP A 257 0.76 10.41 5.17
C ASP A 257 0.12 10.56 6.56
N GLU A 258 -1.15 10.20 6.71
CA GLU A 258 -1.88 10.29 7.98
C GLU A 258 -1.42 9.27 9.03
N THR A 259 -0.98 8.09 8.58
CA THR A 259 -0.62 6.98 9.47
C THR A 259 0.86 7.00 9.87
N LEU A 260 1.74 7.45 8.97
CA LEU A 260 3.19 7.36 9.13
C LEU A 260 3.88 8.72 9.37
N SER A 261 3.12 9.80 9.62
CA SER A 261 3.66 11.15 9.88
C SER A 261 4.30 11.28 11.24
#